data_56c6e9c8d85530d4d54b50bcc5467d3a
#
_entry.id   56c6e9c8d85530d4d54b50bcc5467d3a
#
_cell.length_a   1.000
_cell.length_b   1.000
_cell.length_c   1.000
_cell.angle_alpha   90.00
_cell.angle_beta   90.00
_cell.angle_gamma   90.00
#
_symmetry.space_group_name_H-M   'P 1'
#
loop_
_entity.id
_entity.type
_entity.pdbx_description
1 polymer ?
#
loop_
_entity_poly.entity_id
_entity_poly.type
_entity_poly.pdbx_seq_one_letter_code
_entity_poly.pdbx_strand_id
1 'polypeptide(L)'
;YKNSNKSVFANLQAIEIDQLSAYGYKTNKTGFGLGTKFEYLKDLNLGISTTSFFEKIETDSTASSRQKKQAGNYWDTFAKLNLDYDTRNQKFKTTDGFRSNYDINIPVISDTNTLTSSYNYRIFSELYENNVSSFSLFLQTANSLSGDDIKLSERLIVPSRRLRGFEQGKVGPKDGEDYIGGNYTSTLNLEANFPNFFPEKSNADIGLFLDAGNVWGVDYNDTIDDSNKVRSSVGINTSWLSPAGPMSFIFSK
;
A
#
# COMPACT_ATOMS: atom_id res chain seq x y z
N TYR A 1 -0.47 5.36 31.82
CA TYR A 1 -1.86 5.83 31.87
C TYR A 1 -2.79 4.62 31.98
N LYS A 2 -3.07 4.19 33.21
CA LYS A 2 -4.08 3.17 33.49
C LYS A 2 -5.45 3.74 33.11
N ASN A 3 -6.17 3.08 32.20
CA ASN A 3 -7.53 3.39 31.75
C ASN A 3 -7.69 4.54 30.73
N SER A 4 -6.73 4.82 29.87
CA SER A 4 -6.99 5.70 28.72
C SER A 4 -6.91 4.89 27.42
N ASN A 5 -7.84 5.11 26.50
CA ASN A 5 -7.80 4.59 25.12
C ASN A 5 -6.71 5.28 24.28
N LYS A 6 -5.63 5.74 24.93
CA LYS A 6 -4.52 6.46 24.31
C LYS A 6 -3.28 5.58 24.33
N SER A 7 -2.64 5.41 23.19
CA SER A 7 -1.34 4.78 23.06
C SER A 7 -0.29 5.78 22.62
N VAL A 8 0.91 5.69 23.19
CA VAL A 8 2.10 6.38 22.71
C VAL A 8 3.05 5.31 22.22
N PHE A 9 3.67 5.52 21.09
CA PHE A 9 4.62 4.58 20.51
C PHE A 9 5.89 5.30 20.03
N ALA A 10 6.99 4.58 20.07
CA ALA A 10 8.24 4.95 19.44
C ALA A 10 8.69 3.76 18.60
N ASN A 11 9.24 4.03 17.42
CA ASN A 11 9.80 3.03 16.55
C ASN A 11 11.19 3.44 16.08
N LEU A 12 12.05 2.46 15.92
CA LEU A 12 13.31 2.56 15.22
C LEU A 12 13.20 1.67 13.97
N GLN A 13 13.72 2.13 12.86
CA GLN A 13 13.67 1.38 11.62
C GLN A 13 15.02 1.40 10.91
N ALA A 14 15.39 0.27 10.36
CA ALA A 14 16.47 0.11 9.40
C ALA A 14 15.93 -0.81 8.30
N ILE A 15 15.78 -0.28 7.10
CA ILE A 15 15.12 -0.96 5.99
C ILE A 15 16.06 -0.89 4.78
N GLU A 16 16.37 -2.03 4.21
CA GLU A 16 17.00 -2.14 2.91
C GLU A 16 16.01 -2.72 1.91
N ILE A 17 15.83 -2.05 0.79
CA ILE A 17 14.98 -2.49 -0.31
C ILE A 17 15.85 -2.55 -1.56
N ASP A 18 16.18 -3.77 -1.98
CA ASP A 18 16.92 -4.00 -3.22
C ASP A 18 15.94 -4.32 -4.35
N GLN A 19 15.85 -3.41 -5.29
CA GLN A 19 15.00 -3.50 -6.47
C GLN A 19 15.77 -3.15 -7.75
N LEU A 20 17.08 -3.34 -7.73
CA LEU A 20 17.94 -3.05 -8.88
C LEU A 20 17.48 -3.77 -10.14
N SER A 21 17.08 -5.03 -10.03
CA SER A 21 16.65 -5.84 -11.18
C SER A 21 15.25 -5.50 -11.70
N ALA A 22 14.39 -4.90 -10.87
CA ALA A 22 12.99 -4.62 -11.23
C ALA A 22 12.74 -3.16 -11.56
N TYR A 23 13.43 -2.25 -10.86
CA TYR A 23 13.19 -0.80 -10.94
C TYR A 23 14.48 0.02 -11.13
N GLY A 24 15.62 -0.63 -11.27
CA GLY A 24 16.90 0.03 -11.50
C GLY A 24 17.46 0.77 -10.28
N TYR A 25 16.93 0.58 -9.06
CA TYR A 25 17.45 1.25 -7.86
C TYR A 25 17.36 0.39 -6.60
N LYS A 26 18.15 0.80 -5.60
CA LYS A 26 18.18 0.25 -4.25
C LYS A 26 18.10 1.37 -3.24
N THR A 27 17.41 1.14 -2.13
CA THR A 27 17.34 2.11 -1.03
C THR A 27 17.70 1.51 0.31
N ASN A 28 18.41 2.30 1.11
CA ASN A 28 18.68 2.02 2.52
C ASN A 28 18.11 3.16 3.37
N LYS A 29 17.16 2.85 4.25
CA LYS A 29 16.52 3.82 5.15
C LYS A 29 16.82 3.48 6.60
N THR A 30 17.31 4.46 7.36
CA THR A 30 17.48 4.35 8.80
C THR A 30 16.83 5.56 9.47
N GLY A 31 16.02 5.31 10.48
CA GLY A 31 15.29 6.40 11.11
C GLY A 31 14.55 6.02 12.37
N PHE A 32 13.84 6.99 12.91
CA PHE A 32 13.01 6.83 14.09
C PHE A 32 11.67 7.55 13.91
N GLY A 33 10.69 7.11 14.69
CA GLY A 33 9.37 7.74 14.72
C GLY A 33 8.81 7.77 16.12
N LEU A 34 8.00 8.78 16.38
CA LEU A 34 7.26 8.97 17.61
C LEU A 34 5.81 9.30 17.28
N GLY A 35 4.87 8.78 18.04
CA GLY A 35 3.48 9.07 17.78
C GLY A 35 2.54 8.69 18.90
N THR A 36 1.30 9.09 18.71
CA THR A 36 0.19 8.75 19.59
C THR A 36 -1.01 8.32 18.73
N LYS A 37 -1.79 7.40 19.27
CA LYS A 37 -3.07 6.99 18.70
C LYS A 37 -4.10 6.90 19.82
N PHE A 38 -5.29 7.41 19.57
CA PHE A 38 -6.39 7.38 20.53
C PHE A 38 -7.74 7.34 19.81
N GLU A 39 -8.72 6.79 20.47
CA GLU A 39 -10.11 6.86 20.02
C GLU A 39 -10.64 8.27 20.25
N TYR A 40 -10.92 8.98 19.14
CA TYR A 40 -11.43 10.35 19.17
C TYR A 40 -12.96 10.38 19.28
N LEU A 41 -13.64 9.53 18.54
CA LEU A 41 -15.06 9.23 18.61
C LEU A 41 -15.21 7.72 18.61
N LYS A 42 -16.41 7.23 18.96
CA LYS A 42 -16.70 5.80 18.90
C LYS A 42 -16.32 5.25 17.51
N ASP A 43 -15.55 4.19 17.50
CA ASP A 43 -15.05 3.50 16.30
C ASP A 43 -14.10 4.33 15.41
N LEU A 44 -13.85 5.61 15.75
CA LEU A 44 -12.92 6.49 15.05
C LEU A 44 -11.64 6.73 15.85
N ASN A 45 -10.54 6.20 15.35
CA ASN A 45 -9.21 6.43 15.91
C ASN A 45 -8.48 7.53 15.15
N LEU A 46 -7.87 8.43 15.89
CA LEU A 46 -6.96 9.45 15.41
C LEU A 46 -5.53 9.09 15.80
N GLY A 47 -4.63 9.04 14.82
CA GLY A 47 -3.21 8.87 14.99
C GLY A 47 -2.45 10.09 14.51
N ILE A 48 -1.52 10.57 15.34
CA ILE A 48 -0.60 11.66 14.99
C ILE A 48 0.81 11.17 15.28
N SER A 49 1.70 11.27 14.31
CA SER A 49 3.09 10.86 14.48
C SER A 49 4.04 11.69 13.66
N THR A 50 5.30 11.66 14.04
CA THR A 50 6.41 12.16 13.23
C THR A 50 7.39 11.03 12.97
N THR A 51 7.97 11.03 11.77
CA THR A 51 9.01 10.07 11.38
C THR A 51 10.14 10.83 10.73
N SER A 52 11.36 10.60 11.18
CA SER A 52 12.57 11.18 10.60
C SER A 52 13.49 10.05 10.19
N PHE A 53 14.02 10.11 8.97
CA PHE A 53 14.94 9.10 8.46
C PHE A 53 15.97 9.67 7.51
N PHE A 54 17.10 9.01 7.51
CA PHE A 54 18.14 9.15 6.51
C PHE A 54 17.96 8.05 5.47
N GLU A 55 17.99 8.41 4.21
CA GLU A 55 17.85 7.50 3.09
C GLU A 55 19.03 7.65 2.14
N LYS A 56 19.58 6.51 1.70
CA LYS A 56 20.53 6.41 0.61
C LYS A 56 19.87 5.72 -0.58
N ILE A 57 19.91 6.36 -1.76
CA ILE A 57 19.43 5.79 -3.02
C ILE A 57 20.64 5.50 -3.90
N GLU A 58 20.74 4.26 -4.38
CA GLU A 58 21.73 3.80 -5.35
C GLU A 58 21.02 3.30 -6.61
N THR A 59 21.57 3.54 -7.77
CA THR A 59 21.01 3.12 -9.06
C THR A 59 21.94 2.17 -9.78
N ASP A 60 21.37 1.30 -10.63
CA ASP A 60 22.14 0.41 -11.49
C ASP A 60 22.89 1.21 -12.58
N SER A 61 23.91 0.58 -13.14
CA SER A 61 24.63 1.10 -14.30
C SER A 61 23.75 1.25 -15.54
N THR A 62 22.74 0.39 -15.69
CA THR A 62 21.75 0.40 -16.78
C THR A 62 20.60 1.36 -16.58
N ALA A 63 20.41 1.89 -15.35
CA ALA A 63 19.37 2.85 -15.03
C ALA A 63 19.44 4.10 -15.93
N SER A 64 18.28 4.71 -16.18
CA SER A 64 18.19 5.90 -17.01
C SER A 64 18.98 7.07 -16.42
N SER A 65 19.32 8.04 -17.25
CA SER A 65 20.00 9.25 -16.80
C SER A 65 19.19 10.06 -15.77
N ARG A 66 17.87 9.95 -15.81
CA ARG A 66 16.95 10.59 -14.85
C ARG A 66 16.98 9.90 -13.50
N GLN A 67 16.92 8.56 -13.49
CA GLN A 67 17.06 7.78 -12.27
C GLN A 67 18.43 8.02 -11.61
N LYS A 68 19.52 8.05 -12.39
CA LYS A 68 20.88 8.33 -11.89
C LYS A 68 21.01 9.70 -11.23
N LYS A 69 20.26 10.71 -11.68
CA LYS A 69 20.25 12.04 -11.04
C LYS A 69 19.63 12.01 -9.63
N GLN A 70 18.82 11.03 -9.33
CA GLN A 70 18.18 10.87 -8.01
C GLN A 70 18.97 9.95 -7.06
N ALA A 71 20.11 9.39 -7.51
CA ALA A 71 21.02 8.70 -6.60
C ALA A 71 21.66 9.70 -5.64
N GLY A 72 21.66 9.37 -4.35
CA GLY A 72 22.19 10.29 -3.33
C GLY A 72 21.73 9.95 -1.94
N ASN A 73 21.99 10.89 -1.03
CA ASN A 73 21.61 10.81 0.37
C ASN A 73 20.57 11.88 0.67
N TYR A 74 19.54 11.51 1.40
CA TYR A 74 18.42 12.36 1.73
C TYR A 74 18.11 12.30 3.22
N TRP A 75 17.71 13.43 3.78
CA TRP A 75 17.17 13.51 5.13
C TRP A 75 15.75 14.00 5.06
N ASP A 76 14.81 13.22 5.56
CA ASP A 76 13.40 13.53 5.49
C ASP A 76 12.73 13.37 6.86
N THR A 77 11.94 14.36 7.23
CA THR A 77 11.07 14.34 8.40
C THR A 77 9.65 14.66 7.98
N PHE A 78 8.75 13.73 8.27
CA PHE A 78 7.33 13.85 7.97
C PHE A 78 6.49 13.94 9.24
N ALA A 79 5.45 14.75 9.20
CA ALA A 79 4.31 14.65 10.10
C ALA A 79 3.24 13.78 9.45
N LYS A 80 2.74 12.80 10.19
CA LYS A 80 1.71 11.88 9.71
C LYS A 80 0.42 12.07 10.51
N LEU A 81 -0.71 12.20 9.80
CA LEU A 81 -2.05 12.10 10.34
C LEU A 81 -2.70 10.82 9.82
N ASN A 82 -3.30 10.05 10.72
CA ASN A 82 -4.07 8.84 10.41
C ASN A 82 -5.48 8.96 10.99
N LEU A 83 -6.48 8.75 10.16
CA LEU A 83 -7.89 8.61 10.55
C LEU A 83 -8.32 7.19 10.22
N ASP A 84 -8.79 6.45 11.23
CA ASP A 84 -9.15 5.03 11.10
C ASP A 84 -10.53 4.78 11.71
N TYR A 85 -11.54 4.71 10.87
CA TYR A 85 -12.92 4.41 11.25
C TYR A 85 -13.23 2.95 10.95
N ASP A 86 -13.48 2.16 12.01
CA ASP A 86 -13.60 0.70 11.91
C ASP A 86 -14.84 0.20 12.65
N THR A 87 -15.89 -0.11 11.89
CA THR A 87 -17.18 -0.64 12.38
C THR A 87 -17.35 -2.12 12.10
N ARG A 88 -16.27 -2.81 11.70
CA ARG A 88 -16.36 -4.24 11.43
C ARG A 88 -16.76 -5.02 12.69
N ASN A 89 -17.59 -6.03 12.51
CA ASN A 89 -18.04 -6.91 13.59
C ASN A 89 -16.88 -7.64 14.26
N GLN A 90 -15.82 -7.97 13.51
CA GLN A 90 -14.57 -8.56 14.02
C GLN A 90 -13.40 -8.25 13.07
N LYS A 91 -12.18 -8.21 13.62
CA LYS A 91 -10.97 -7.86 12.85
C LYS A 91 -10.45 -9.01 11.97
N PHE A 92 -10.71 -10.23 12.39
CA PHE A 92 -10.32 -11.45 11.70
C PHE A 92 -11.57 -12.18 11.23
N LYS A 93 -11.60 -12.70 9.99
CA LYS A 93 -12.78 -13.30 9.35
C LYS A 93 -14.02 -12.38 9.44
N THR A 94 -13.83 -11.12 9.11
CA THR A 94 -14.92 -10.13 9.09
C THR A 94 -16.05 -10.60 8.18
N THR A 95 -17.28 -10.55 8.66
CA THR A 95 -18.47 -10.91 7.89
C THR A 95 -19.39 -9.73 7.63
N ASP A 96 -19.30 -8.66 8.43
CA ASP A 96 -20.14 -7.47 8.30
C ASP A 96 -19.43 -6.21 8.77
N GLY A 97 -19.91 -5.07 8.28
CA GLY A 97 -19.38 -3.76 8.61
C GLY A 97 -18.30 -3.27 7.64
N PHE A 98 -17.69 -2.14 7.96
CA PHE A 98 -16.67 -1.56 7.09
C PHE A 98 -15.53 -0.92 7.87
N ARG A 99 -14.42 -0.70 7.17
CA ARG A 99 -13.31 0.11 7.64
C ARG A 99 -12.95 1.15 6.60
N SER A 100 -12.79 2.39 7.05
CA SER A 100 -12.32 3.53 6.27
C SER A 100 -11.06 4.07 6.93
N ASN A 101 -9.94 4.05 6.23
CA ASN A 101 -8.66 4.53 6.73
C ASN A 101 -8.09 5.57 5.78
N TYR A 102 -7.72 6.73 6.31
CA TYR A 102 -7.05 7.80 5.59
C TYR A 102 -5.73 8.14 6.27
N ASP A 103 -4.67 8.16 5.50
CA ASP A 103 -3.33 8.54 5.92
C ASP A 103 -2.84 9.71 5.08
N ILE A 104 -2.20 10.69 5.71
CA ILE A 104 -1.48 11.77 5.03
C ILE A 104 -0.11 11.95 5.68
N ASN A 105 0.95 12.02 4.85
CA ASN A 105 2.30 12.34 5.29
C ASN A 105 2.67 13.70 4.70
N ILE A 106 2.96 14.64 5.58
CA ILE A 106 3.27 16.03 5.25
C ILE A 106 4.77 16.23 5.48
N PRO A 107 5.55 16.62 4.48
CA PRO A 107 6.96 16.96 4.68
C PRO A 107 7.08 18.17 5.59
N VAL A 108 7.94 18.08 6.62
CA VAL A 108 8.17 19.16 7.60
C VAL A 108 9.57 19.75 7.41
N ILE A 109 10.58 18.89 7.44
CA ILE A 109 11.98 19.19 7.11
C ILE A 109 12.40 18.06 6.18
N SER A 110 12.59 18.35 4.91
CA SER A 110 12.79 17.31 3.91
C SER A 110 13.65 17.85 2.78
N ASP A 111 14.57 17.03 2.31
CA ASP A 111 15.32 17.29 1.08
C ASP A 111 14.42 17.15 -0.15
N THR A 112 13.32 16.42 0.00
CA THR A 112 12.27 16.27 -1.02
C THR A 112 10.91 16.61 -0.43
N ASN A 113 10.24 17.61 -0.99
CA ASN A 113 8.96 18.08 -0.46
C ASN A 113 7.77 17.32 -1.05
N THR A 114 7.72 16.00 -0.83
CA THR A 114 6.64 15.16 -1.33
C THR A 114 5.54 14.98 -0.29
N LEU A 115 4.34 15.45 -0.62
CA LEU A 115 3.11 15.17 0.12
C LEU A 115 2.54 13.85 -0.36
N THR A 116 2.38 12.87 0.52
CA THR A 116 1.72 11.61 0.18
C THR A 116 0.42 11.44 0.95
N SER A 117 -0.59 10.93 0.28
CA SER A 117 -1.82 10.53 0.94
C SER A 117 -2.30 9.16 0.48
N SER A 118 -3.01 8.44 1.34
CA SER A 118 -3.65 7.19 0.99
C SER A 118 -5.02 7.05 1.62
N TYR A 119 -5.95 6.52 0.87
CA TYR A 119 -7.29 6.18 1.32
C TYR A 119 -7.55 4.70 1.06
N ASN A 120 -7.99 4.01 2.09
CA ASN A 120 -8.32 2.60 2.04
C ASN A 120 -9.71 2.38 2.64
N TYR A 121 -10.65 1.97 1.80
CA TYR A 121 -11.99 1.62 2.19
C TYR A 121 -12.24 0.14 1.94
N ARG A 122 -12.85 -0.54 2.89
CA ARG A 122 -13.29 -1.92 2.71
C ARG A 122 -14.59 -2.14 3.47
N ILE A 123 -15.59 -2.68 2.77
CA ILE A 123 -16.89 -3.07 3.32
C ILE A 123 -17.08 -4.57 3.13
N PHE A 124 -17.74 -5.18 4.11
CA PHE A 124 -18.12 -6.59 4.12
C PHE A 124 -19.62 -6.70 4.31
N SER A 125 -20.20 -7.66 3.67
CA SER A 125 -21.61 -7.99 3.83
C SER A 125 -21.86 -9.46 3.50
N GLU A 126 -22.68 -10.10 4.29
CA GLU A 126 -23.23 -11.40 3.98
C GLU A 126 -24.41 -11.22 3.03
N LEU A 127 -24.18 -11.36 1.72
CA LEU A 127 -25.23 -11.20 0.69
C LEU A 127 -26.08 -12.44 0.54
N TYR A 128 -25.57 -13.58 0.91
CA TYR A 128 -26.25 -14.88 0.83
C TYR A 128 -25.75 -15.76 1.97
N GLU A 129 -26.52 -16.74 2.37
CA GLU A 129 -26.18 -17.67 3.45
C GLU A 129 -24.78 -18.26 3.23
N ASN A 130 -23.90 -18.09 4.22
CA ASN A 130 -22.48 -18.51 4.18
C ASN A 130 -21.66 -17.89 3.04
N ASN A 131 -22.09 -16.77 2.46
CA ASN A 131 -21.30 -16.01 1.48
C ASN A 131 -20.99 -14.62 2.02
N VAL A 132 -19.71 -14.38 2.28
CA VAL A 132 -19.22 -13.06 2.70
C VAL A 132 -18.62 -12.37 1.50
N SER A 133 -19.31 -11.34 1.03
CA SER A 133 -18.82 -10.49 -0.05
C SER A 133 -18.09 -9.28 0.50
N SER A 134 -17.05 -8.85 -0.17
CA SER A 134 -16.36 -7.60 0.17
C SER A 134 -16.05 -6.76 -1.06
N PHE A 135 -16.14 -5.46 -0.87
CA PHE A 135 -15.65 -4.45 -1.81
C PHE A 135 -14.52 -3.68 -1.15
N SER A 136 -13.43 -3.46 -1.86
CA SER A 136 -12.32 -2.64 -1.39
C SER A 136 -11.92 -1.61 -2.44
N LEU A 137 -11.70 -0.37 -1.98
CA LEU A 137 -11.16 0.72 -2.76
C LEU A 137 -9.86 1.19 -2.09
N PHE A 138 -8.80 1.33 -2.87
CA PHE A 138 -7.53 1.88 -2.42
C PHE A 138 -7.06 2.95 -3.38
N LEU A 139 -6.74 4.11 -2.83
CA LEU A 139 -6.24 5.26 -3.57
C LEU A 139 -4.97 5.75 -2.88
N GLN A 140 -3.95 6.08 -3.66
CA GLN A 140 -2.78 6.80 -3.15
C GLN A 140 -2.38 7.93 -4.10
N THR A 141 -1.83 8.97 -3.53
CA THR A 141 -1.25 10.09 -4.26
C THR A 141 0.10 10.46 -3.66
N ALA A 142 1.02 10.85 -4.51
CA ALA A 142 2.29 11.47 -4.17
C ALA A 142 2.42 12.74 -5.01
N ASN A 143 2.60 13.89 -4.37
CA ASN A 143 2.64 15.17 -5.07
C ASN A 143 3.84 15.98 -4.55
N SER A 144 4.66 16.48 -5.46
CA SER A 144 5.73 17.41 -5.11
C SER A 144 5.14 18.78 -4.77
N LEU A 145 5.53 19.34 -3.63
CA LEU A 145 5.16 20.69 -3.20
C LEU A 145 6.15 21.76 -3.69
N SER A 146 7.34 21.36 -4.15
CA SER A 146 8.38 22.24 -4.70
C SER A 146 8.38 22.32 -6.22
N GLY A 147 7.65 21.42 -6.89
CA GLY A 147 7.66 21.30 -8.35
C GLY A 147 8.82 20.44 -8.91
N ASP A 148 9.62 19.86 -8.02
CA ASP A 148 10.67 18.91 -8.40
C ASP A 148 10.08 17.52 -8.68
N ASP A 149 10.85 16.67 -9.36
CA ASP A 149 10.50 15.27 -9.57
C ASP A 149 10.35 14.53 -8.23
N ILE A 150 9.33 13.71 -8.12
CA ILE A 150 9.16 12.83 -6.95
C ILE A 150 10.28 11.81 -6.92
N LYS A 151 10.89 11.66 -5.74
CA LYS A 151 11.99 10.74 -5.49
C LYS A 151 11.57 9.29 -5.80
N LEU A 152 12.47 8.49 -6.40
CA LEU A 152 12.20 7.10 -6.81
C LEU A 152 11.57 6.27 -5.69
N SER A 153 12.05 6.42 -4.47
CA SER A 153 11.56 5.69 -3.29
C SER A 153 10.19 6.16 -2.77
N GLU A 154 9.70 7.29 -3.26
CA GLU A 154 8.39 7.88 -2.90
C GLU A 154 7.35 7.67 -4.00
N ARG A 155 7.77 7.19 -5.17
CA ARG A 155 6.84 6.81 -6.23
C ARG A 155 5.99 5.61 -5.82
N LEU A 156 4.76 5.62 -6.29
CA LEU A 156 3.75 4.64 -5.91
C LEU A 156 3.78 3.44 -6.84
N ILE A 157 3.55 2.28 -6.25
CA ILE A 157 3.34 1.01 -6.96
C ILE A 157 2.07 0.35 -6.44
N VAL A 158 1.42 -0.48 -7.26
CA VAL A 158 0.29 -1.30 -6.79
C VAL A 158 0.82 -2.41 -5.88
N PRO A 159 0.34 -2.51 -4.64
CA PRO A 159 0.65 -3.66 -3.79
C PRO A 159 0.13 -4.97 -4.41
N SER A 160 0.94 -6.03 -4.43
CA SER A 160 0.61 -7.31 -5.07
C SER A 160 -0.72 -7.93 -4.61
N ARG A 161 -1.10 -7.69 -3.33
CA ARG A 161 -2.37 -8.18 -2.77
C ARG A 161 -3.61 -7.46 -3.33
N ARG A 162 -3.43 -6.34 -4.04
CA ARG A 162 -4.52 -5.50 -4.55
C ARG A 162 -4.73 -5.63 -6.05
N LEU A 163 -3.81 -6.27 -6.74
CA LEU A 163 -3.92 -6.59 -8.16
C LEU A 163 -3.26 -7.96 -8.36
N ARG A 164 -3.99 -8.99 -7.97
CA ARG A 164 -3.54 -10.39 -8.01
C ARG A 164 -3.35 -10.83 -9.45
N GLY A 165 -2.36 -11.67 -9.72
CA GLY A 165 -2.01 -12.10 -11.08
C GLY A 165 -1.01 -11.21 -11.81
N PHE A 166 -0.69 -10.05 -11.25
CA PHE A 166 0.36 -9.18 -11.76
C PHE A 166 1.58 -9.21 -10.86
N GLU A 167 2.75 -9.21 -11.46
CA GLU A 167 3.99 -9.08 -10.72
C GLU A 167 4.08 -7.70 -10.08
N GLN A 168 4.44 -7.68 -8.79
CA GLN A 168 4.55 -6.42 -8.05
C GLN A 168 5.52 -5.47 -8.75
N GLY A 169 5.07 -4.21 -8.95
CA GLY A 169 5.82 -3.15 -9.55
C GLY A 169 5.91 -3.17 -11.08
N LYS A 170 5.43 -4.22 -11.73
CA LYS A 170 5.38 -4.29 -13.21
C LYS A 170 4.07 -3.76 -13.79
N VAL A 171 3.46 -2.79 -13.10
CA VAL A 171 2.29 -2.05 -13.57
C VAL A 171 2.56 -0.55 -13.45
N GLY A 172 2.31 0.19 -14.50
CA GLY A 172 2.45 1.64 -14.52
C GLY A 172 3.56 2.14 -15.44
N PRO A 173 4.04 3.36 -15.19
CA PRO A 173 5.02 4.03 -16.03
C PRO A 173 6.37 3.32 -16.14
N LYS A 174 6.96 3.42 -17.33
CA LYS A 174 8.29 2.87 -17.65
C LYS A 174 9.23 3.96 -18.15
N ASP A 175 10.48 3.93 -17.69
CA ASP A 175 11.59 4.69 -18.26
C ASP A 175 12.62 3.71 -18.84
N GLY A 176 12.60 3.54 -20.15
CA GLY A 176 13.33 2.47 -20.82
C GLY A 176 12.76 1.08 -20.46
N GLU A 177 13.58 0.21 -19.89
CA GLU A 177 13.18 -1.13 -19.46
C GLU A 177 12.67 -1.16 -18.01
N ASP A 178 12.94 -0.12 -17.23
CA ASP A 178 12.62 -0.08 -15.81
C ASP A 178 11.23 0.47 -15.53
N TYR A 179 10.49 -0.21 -14.67
CA TYR A 179 9.26 0.34 -14.09
C TYR A 179 9.64 1.32 -12.98
N ILE A 180 9.14 2.54 -13.06
CA ILE A 180 9.52 3.61 -12.13
C ILE A 180 8.43 3.95 -11.11
N GLY A 181 7.26 3.28 -11.18
CA GLY A 181 6.09 3.68 -10.41
C GLY A 181 5.48 4.97 -10.93
N GLY A 182 4.49 5.49 -10.21
CA GLY A 182 3.78 6.72 -10.59
C GLY A 182 3.46 7.60 -9.39
N ASN A 183 2.81 8.72 -9.68
CA ASN A 183 2.36 9.67 -8.67
C ASN A 183 0.99 9.32 -8.10
N TYR A 184 0.24 8.49 -8.83
CA TYR A 184 -1.11 8.07 -8.46
C TYR A 184 -1.25 6.57 -8.61
N THR A 185 -1.95 5.94 -7.68
CA THR A 185 -2.38 4.55 -7.80
C THR A 185 -3.81 4.38 -7.32
N SER A 186 -4.56 3.55 -8.01
CA SER A 186 -5.90 3.14 -7.57
C SER A 186 -6.09 1.65 -7.78
N THR A 187 -6.78 1.00 -6.83
CA THR A 187 -7.26 -0.37 -7.02
C THR A 187 -8.67 -0.51 -6.50
N LEU A 188 -9.40 -1.37 -7.17
CA LEU A 188 -10.73 -1.82 -6.81
C LEU A 188 -10.70 -3.34 -6.73
N ASN A 189 -11.19 -3.90 -5.63
CA ASN A 189 -11.26 -5.34 -5.43
C ASN A 189 -12.69 -5.73 -5.03
N LEU A 190 -13.24 -6.70 -5.73
CA LEU A 190 -14.47 -7.39 -5.38
C LEU A 190 -14.11 -8.82 -5.00
N GLU A 191 -14.68 -9.31 -3.91
CA GLU A 191 -14.39 -10.67 -3.45
C GLU A 191 -15.65 -11.29 -2.86
N ALA A 192 -15.88 -12.55 -3.17
CA ALA A 192 -16.94 -13.37 -2.60
C ALA A 192 -16.32 -14.60 -1.98
N ASN A 193 -16.40 -14.72 -0.66
CA ASN A 193 -15.84 -15.82 0.12
C ASN A 193 -16.92 -16.78 0.57
N PHE A 194 -16.65 -18.07 0.47
CA PHE A 194 -17.52 -19.18 0.86
C PHE A 194 -16.87 -19.95 2.02
N PRO A 195 -17.03 -19.48 3.27
CA PRO A 195 -16.26 -19.98 4.42
C PRO A 195 -16.57 -21.41 4.80
N ASN A 196 -17.68 -21.97 4.35
CA ASN A 196 -18.10 -23.35 4.66
C ASN A 196 -18.15 -24.25 3.43
N PHE A 197 -17.42 -23.90 2.36
CA PHE A 197 -17.39 -24.72 1.14
C PHE A 197 -16.71 -26.07 1.36
N PHE A 198 -15.69 -26.10 2.20
CA PHE A 198 -15.01 -27.33 2.59
C PHE A 198 -15.50 -27.81 3.97
N PRO A 199 -15.33 -29.10 4.31
CA PRO A 199 -15.66 -29.58 5.65
C PRO A 199 -14.95 -28.77 6.74
N GLU A 200 -15.61 -28.48 7.85
CA GLU A 200 -15.09 -27.64 8.95
C GLU A 200 -13.69 -28.07 9.42
N LYS A 201 -13.41 -29.38 9.43
CA LYS A 201 -12.10 -29.93 9.82
C LYS A 201 -10.94 -29.48 8.92
N SER A 202 -11.21 -29.00 7.71
CA SER A 202 -10.18 -28.54 6.79
C SER A 202 -9.63 -27.18 7.15
N ASN A 203 -10.39 -26.34 7.89
CA ASN A 203 -10.09 -24.92 8.14
C ASN A 203 -9.74 -24.14 6.86
N ALA A 204 -10.32 -24.55 5.73
CA ALA A 204 -10.07 -23.98 4.42
C ALA A 204 -11.32 -23.28 3.90
N ASP A 205 -11.13 -22.08 3.39
CA ASP A 205 -12.15 -21.26 2.76
C ASP A 205 -11.78 -21.05 1.29
N ILE A 206 -12.77 -20.94 0.41
CA ILE A 206 -12.58 -20.61 -1.00
C ILE A 206 -13.20 -19.24 -1.29
N GLY A 207 -12.57 -18.46 -2.14
CA GLY A 207 -13.10 -17.17 -2.59
C GLY A 207 -12.92 -16.99 -4.09
N LEU A 208 -13.84 -16.22 -4.68
CA LEU A 208 -13.74 -15.71 -6.03
C LEU A 208 -13.41 -14.23 -5.95
N PHE A 209 -12.60 -13.72 -6.86
CA PHE A 209 -12.25 -12.31 -6.88
C PHE A 209 -12.20 -11.70 -8.28
N LEU A 210 -12.43 -10.40 -8.31
CA LEU A 210 -12.17 -9.51 -9.44
C LEU A 210 -11.38 -8.31 -8.92
N ASP A 211 -10.19 -8.13 -9.47
CA ASP A 211 -9.33 -6.99 -9.16
C ASP A 211 -9.20 -6.08 -10.38
N ALA A 212 -9.17 -4.78 -10.17
CA ALA A 212 -8.83 -3.80 -11.17
C ALA A 212 -7.94 -2.73 -10.56
N GLY A 213 -6.98 -2.20 -11.33
CA GLY A 213 -6.10 -1.16 -10.81
C GLY A 213 -5.16 -0.60 -11.86
N ASN A 214 -4.54 0.53 -11.49
CA ASN A 214 -3.53 1.18 -12.30
C ASN A 214 -2.58 2.01 -11.44
N VAL A 215 -1.42 2.32 -12.01
CA VAL A 215 -0.46 3.32 -11.54
C VAL A 215 -0.20 4.27 -12.70
N TRP A 216 -0.22 5.57 -12.45
CA TRP A 216 -0.03 6.57 -13.50
C TRP A 216 0.52 7.88 -12.93
N GLY A 217 0.82 8.81 -13.82
CA GLY A 217 1.36 10.13 -13.51
C GLY A 217 2.85 10.07 -13.25
N VAL A 218 3.58 10.82 -14.04
CA VAL A 218 5.01 11.09 -13.84
C VAL A 218 5.26 12.56 -14.03
N ASP A 219 6.30 13.08 -13.38
CA ASP A 219 6.66 14.49 -13.45
C ASP A 219 7.43 14.82 -14.74
N TYR A 220 7.87 13.81 -15.47
CA TYR A 220 8.50 13.95 -16.78
C TYR A 220 7.45 13.97 -17.87
N ASN A 221 7.77 14.60 -18.96
CA ASN A 221 6.96 14.58 -20.18
C ASN A 221 7.68 13.80 -21.29
N ASP A 222 6.95 13.41 -22.29
CA ASP A 222 7.30 13.02 -23.65
C ASP A 222 8.12 11.75 -23.91
N THR A 223 8.92 11.25 -22.97
CA THR A 223 9.78 10.07 -23.20
C THR A 223 9.50 8.89 -22.28
N ILE A 224 8.53 9.06 -21.39
CA ILE A 224 8.10 8.03 -20.44
C ILE A 224 6.84 7.37 -20.98
N ASP A 225 6.80 6.06 -20.99
CA ASP A 225 5.55 5.32 -21.24
C ASP A 225 4.66 5.39 -19.99
N ASP A 226 3.86 6.45 -19.93
CA ASP A 226 2.86 6.66 -18.87
C ASP A 226 1.49 6.16 -19.32
N SER A 227 1.34 4.86 -19.42
CA SER A 227 0.12 4.22 -19.88
C SER A 227 -1.00 4.27 -18.84
N ASN A 228 -2.09 4.98 -19.18
CA ASN A 228 -3.33 5.00 -18.39
C ASN A 228 -4.16 3.70 -18.50
N LYS A 229 -3.58 2.59 -18.90
CA LYS A 229 -4.29 1.33 -19.06
C LYS A 229 -4.64 0.71 -17.72
N VAL A 230 -5.92 0.63 -17.42
CA VAL A 230 -6.40 -0.17 -16.29
C VAL A 230 -6.09 -1.64 -16.55
N ARG A 231 -5.49 -2.28 -15.55
CA ARG A 231 -5.26 -3.73 -15.53
C ARG A 231 -6.36 -4.37 -14.70
N SER A 232 -6.79 -5.55 -15.11
CA SER A 232 -7.77 -6.32 -14.36
C SER A 232 -7.41 -7.80 -14.33
N SER A 233 -7.81 -8.47 -13.27
CA SER A 233 -7.66 -9.91 -13.12
C SER A 233 -8.88 -10.51 -12.43
N VAL A 234 -9.14 -11.75 -12.73
CA VAL A 234 -10.17 -12.57 -12.09
C VAL A 234 -9.53 -13.88 -11.64
N GLY A 235 -9.99 -14.42 -10.53
CA GLY A 235 -9.41 -15.65 -10.05
C GLY A 235 -10.11 -16.24 -8.84
N ILE A 236 -9.46 -17.27 -8.33
CA ILE A 236 -9.88 -18.03 -7.15
C ILE A 236 -8.78 -17.91 -6.11
N ASN A 237 -9.15 -17.64 -4.87
CA ASN A 237 -8.27 -17.73 -3.72
C ASN A 237 -8.75 -18.85 -2.79
N THR A 238 -7.81 -19.58 -2.22
CA THR A 238 -8.08 -20.54 -1.15
C THR A 238 -7.27 -20.12 0.06
N SER A 239 -7.95 -19.89 1.17
CA SER A 239 -7.33 -19.56 2.45
C SER A 239 -7.41 -20.76 3.37
N TRP A 240 -6.31 -21.12 3.97
CA TRP A 240 -6.20 -22.28 4.86
C TRP A 240 -5.42 -21.92 6.12
N LEU A 241 -6.00 -22.25 7.27
CA LEU A 241 -5.30 -22.12 8.55
C LEU A 241 -4.55 -23.43 8.86
N SER A 242 -3.27 -23.46 8.50
CA SER A 242 -2.38 -24.58 8.80
C SER A 242 -1.80 -24.49 10.20
N PRO A 243 -1.26 -25.59 10.77
CA PRO A 243 -0.51 -25.55 12.03
C PRO A 243 0.70 -24.61 12.02
N ALA A 244 1.26 -24.32 10.83
CA ALA A 244 2.37 -23.38 10.65
C ALA A 244 1.91 -21.93 10.48
N GLY A 245 0.60 -21.67 10.43
CA GLY A 245 0.01 -20.35 10.25
C GLY A 245 -0.94 -20.26 9.03
N PRO A 246 -1.49 -19.08 8.78
CA PRO A 246 -2.38 -18.86 7.65
C PRO A 246 -1.62 -18.96 6.31
N MET A 247 -2.15 -19.76 5.41
CA MET A 247 -1.66 -19.93 4.03
C MET A 247 -2.75 -19.48 3.06
N SER A 248 -2.35 -18.96 1.91
CA SER A 248 -3.26 -18.60 0.83
C SER A 248 -2.67 -19.01 -0.51
N PHE A 249 -3.50 -19.61 -1.35
CA PHE A 249 -3.17 -19.95 -2.73
C PHE A 249 -4.09 -19.14 -3.65
N ILE A 250 -3.48 -18.50 -4.65
CA ILE A 250 -4.18 -17.63 -5.59
C ILE A 250 -3.94 -18.16 -7.00
N PHE A 251 -5.03 -18.39 -7.72
CA PHE A 251 -5.03 -18.70 -9.15
C PHE A 251 -5.76 -17.60 -9.88
N SER A 252 -5.06 -16.90 -10.76
CA SER A 252 -5.58 -15.72 -11.46
C SER A 252 -5.26 -15.73 -12.94
N LYS A 253 -6.11 -15.03 -13.70
CA LYS A 253 -5.92 -14.72 -15.12
C LYS A 253 -6.17 -13.25 -15.37
#